data_b40a1e5520b3016258223ca671d82d77
#
_entry.id   b40a1e5520b3016258223ca671d82d77
#
_cell.length_a   1.000
_cell.length_b   1.000
_cell.length_c   1.000
_cell.angle_alpha   90.00
_cell.angle_beta   90.00
_cell.angle_gamma   90.00
#
_symmetry.space_group_name_H-M   'P 1'
#
loop_
_entity.id
_entity.type
_entity.pdbx_description
1 polymer ?
#
loop_
_entity_poly.entity_id
_entity_poly.type
_entity_poly.pdbx_seq_one_letter_code
_entity_poly.pdbx_strand_id
1 'polypeptide(L)'
;LFGVAVLFGYIRFGDVLVHQLIAKVDDVASYYVLSAVPLFIFMGCMLEKSGVSEKLFEAVHLVTRKLPGGLAIATVVLCVFFAAASGVVGAAESVVGLMVISVMLRHGYDKGLISGTICAGGSLGTIIPPSVVVVILSPIAGVGVGNLFVGIMFPGLILAGLYIVYILLRCSIWPE
;
A
#
# COMPACT_ATOMS: atom_id res chain seq x y z
N LEU A 1 -21.69 -0.27 -14.74
CA LEU A 1 -22.04 -1.50 -14.02
C LEU A 1 -23.00 -1.22 -12.85
N PHE A 2 -22.69 -0.30 -11.92
CA PHE A 2 -23.55 0.00 -10.76
C PHE A 2 -24.96 0.47 -11.19
N GLY A 3 -25.07 1.43 -12.09
CA GLY A 3 -26.35 1.96 -12.57
C GLY A 3 -27.22 0.88 -13.25
N VAL A 4 -26.60 -0.03 -14.01
CA VAL A 4 -27.31 -1.15 -14.64
C VAL A 4 -27.82 -2.14 -13.57
N ALA A 5 -27.01 -2.42 -12.57
CA ALA A 5 -27.42 -3.29 -11.46
C ALA A 5 -28.59 -2.70 -10.66
N VAL A 6 -28.59 -1.38 -10.43
CA VAL A 6 -29.68 -0.66 -9.75
C VAL A 6 -30.96 -0.69 -10.59
N LEU A 7 -30.86 -0.45 -11.90
CA LEU A 7 -32.00 -0.52 -12.81
C LEU A 7 -32.63 -1.92 -12.87
N PHE A 8 -31.79 -2.94 -13.02
CA PHE A 8 -32.26 -4.33 -13.04
C PHE A 8 -32.87 -4.75 -11.70
N GLY A 9 -32.24 -4.33 -10.59
CA GLY A 9 -32.77 -4.55 -9.27
C GLY A 9 -34.10 -3.85 -9.02
N TYR A 10 -34.26 -2.60 -9.49
CA TYR A 10 -35.51 -1.84 -9.39
C TYR A 10 -36.66 -2.51 -10.16
N ILE A 11 -36.41 -3.00 -11.37
CA ILE A 11 -37.39 -3.75 -12.17
C ILE A 11 -37.84 -5.01 -11.47
N ARG A 12 -36.93 -5.69 -10.73
CA ARG A 12 -37.18 -6.99 -10.07
C ARG A 12 -37.79 -6.86 -8.68
N PHE A 13 -37.38 -5.86 -7.90
CA PHE A 13 -37.71 -5.72 -6.47
C PHE A 13 -38.48 -4.44 -6.13
N GLY A 14 -38.66 -3.53 -7.12
CA GLY A 14 -39.42 -2.29 -6.94
C GLY A 14 -38.86 -1.37 -5.85
N ASP A 15 -39.74 -0.69 -5.14
CA ASP A 15 -39.41 0.31 -4.11
C ASP A 15 -38.63 -0.26 -2.93
N VAL A 16 -38.73 -1.57 -2.65
CA VAL A 16 -37.98 -2.22 -1.56
C VAL A 16 -36.47 -2.09 -1.79
N LEU A 17 -36.02 -2.19 -3.03
CA LEU A 17 -34.61 -2.00 -3.35
C LEU A 17 -34.14 -0.58 -3.07
N VAL A 18 -34.97 0.42 -3.38
CA VAL A 18 -34.63 1.85 -3.16
C VAL A 18 -34.48 2.12 -1.66
N HIS A 19 -35.40 1.64 -0.85
CA HIS A 19 -35.33 1.78 0.60
C HIS A 19 -34.09 1.08 1.20
N GLN A 20 -33.76 -0.12 0.74
CA GLN A 20 -32.56 -0.83 1.17
C GLN A 20 -31.27 -0.12 0.73
N LEU A 21 -31.24 0.42 -0.48
CA LEU A 21 -30.11 1.21 -0.97
C LEU A 21 -29.90 2.46 -0.13
N ILE A 22 -30.97 3.21 0.14
CA ILE A 22 -30.91 4.44 0.94
C ILE A 22 -30.42 4.10 2.36
N ALA A 23 -30.98 3.06 3.00
CA ALA A 23 -30.58 2.64 4.32
C ALA A 23 -29.09 2.22 4.36
N LYS A 24 -28.61 1.50 3.33
CA LYS A 24 -27.21 1.10 3.24
C LYS A 24 -26.27 2.28 2.97
N VAL A 25 -26.69 3.25 2.17
CA VAL A 25 -25.91 4.48 1.96
C VAL A 25 -25.82 5.29 3.25
N ASP A 26 -26.93 5.40 3.99
CA ASP A 26 -26.97 6.11 5.27
C ASP A 26 -26.11 5.42 6.34
N ASP A 27 -26.19 4.09 6.46
CA ASP A 27 -25.32 3.28 7.30
C ASP A 27 -23.84 3.55 7.04
N VAL A 28 -23.44 3.53 5.76
CA VAL A 28 -22.05 3.74 5.36
C VAL A 28 -21.63 5.20 5.55
N ALA A 29 -22.50 6.15 5.19
CA ALA A 29 -22.22 7.59 5.34
C ALA A 29 -22.10 8.02 6.81
N SER A 30 -22.86 7.38 7.68
CA SER A 30 -22.82 7.63 9.14
C SER A 30 -21.65 6.94 9.84
N TYR A 31 -20.88 6.10 9.12
CA TYR A 31 -19.76 5.38 9.70
C TYR A 31 -18.54 6.27 9.85
N TYR A 32 -18.38 6.85 11.04
CA TYR A 32 -17.35 7.87 11.35
C TYR A 32 -15.92 7.44 11.01
N VAL A 33 -15.63 6.14 10.97
CA VAL A 33 -14.29 5.62 10.65
C VAL A 33 -13.88 5.92 9.20
N LEU A 34 -14.86 6.08 8.29
CA LEU A 34 -14.57 6.48 6.90
C LEU A 34 -13.99 7.90 6.81
N SER A 35 -14.21 8.76 7.80
CA SER A 35 -13.57 10.07 7.87
C SER A 35 -12.05 10.00 8.01
N ALA A 36 -11.51 8.86 8.44
CA ALA A 36 -10.07 8.63 8.49
C ALA A 36 -9.43 8.54 7.10
N VAL A 37 -10.17 8.12 6.07
CA VAL A 37 -9.64 7.94 4.70
C VAL A 37 -9.05 9.24 4.13
N PRO A 38 -9.78 10.38 4.10
CA PRO A 38 -9.21 11.65 3.64
C PRO A 38 -8.00 12.10 4.46
N LEU A 39 -8.02 11.85 5.77
CA LEU A 39 -6.90 12.20 6.65
C LEU A 39 -5.65 11.37 6.36
N PHE A 40 -5.78 10.07 6.07
CA PHE A 40 -4.64 9.23 5.65
C PHE A 40 -4.08 9.67 4.31
N ILE A 41 -4.94 10.00 3.34
CA ILE A 41 -4.49 10.52 2.04
C ILE A 41 -3.74 11.84 2.23
N PHE A 42 -4.28 12.74 3.05
CA PHE A 42 -3.62 14.01 3.36
C PHE A 42 -2.26 13.80 4.02
N MET A 43 -2.16 12.91 5.00
CA MET A 43 -0.91 12.55 5.66
C MET A 43 0.11 12.00 4.67
N GLY A 44 -0.30 11.10 3.78
CA GLY A 44 0.56 10.55 2.72
C GLY A 44 1.10 11.63 1.78
N CYS A 45 0.22 12.53 1.30
CA CYS A 45 0.61 13.64 0.44
C CYS A 45 1.57 14.64 1.14
N MET A 46 1.36 14.89 2.43
CA MET A 46 2.27 15.74 3.22
C MET A 46 3.64 15.10 3.38
N LEU A 47 3.70 13.79 3.64
CA LEU A 47 4.95 13.06 3.75
C LEU A 47 5.71 13.06 2.41
N GLU A 48 5.00 12.87 1.31
CA GLU A 48 5.57 12.90 -0.04
C GLU A 48 6.23 14.25 -0.35
N LYS A 49 5.54 15.36 -0.04
CA LYS A 49 6.02 16.73 -0.34
C LYS A 49 7.02 17.26 0.67
N SER A 50 7.18 16.64 1.82
CA SER A 50 8.08 17.13 2.89
C SER A 50 9.57 16.89 2.62
N GLY A 51 9.93 16.11 1.59
CA GLY A 51 11.32 15.72 1.31
C GLY A 51 11.90 14.72 2.34
N VAL A 52 11.11 14.25 3.27
CA VAL A 52 11.52 13.22 4.26
C VAL A 52 11.86 11.91 3.55
N SER A 53 11.20 11.64 2.43
CA SER A 53 11.39 10.47 1.60
C SER A 53 12.83 10.27 1.16
N GLU A 54 13.45 11.33 0.68
CA GLU A 54 14.84 11.31 0.19
C GLU A 54 15.82 11.05 1.33
N LYS A 55 15.64 11.75 2.46
CA LYS A 55 16.48 11.56 3.65
C LYS A 55 16.34 10.17 4.25
N LEU A 56 15.10 9.62 4.26
CA LEU A 56 14.84 8.27 4.73
C LEU A 56 15.51 7.23 3.81
N PHE A 57 15.43 7.41 2.50
CA PHE A 57 16.10 6.55 1.54
C PHE A 57 17.62 6.56 1.74
N GLU A 58 18.23 7.73 1.87
CA GLU A 58 19.68 7.86 2.14
C GLU A 58 20.08 7.15 3.45
N ALA A 59 19.30 7.36 4.51
CA ALA A 59 19.56 6.73 5.81
C ALA A 59 19.48 5.19 5.74
N VAL A 60 18.44 4.66 5.11
CA VAL A 60 18.27 3.21 4.95
C VAL A 60 19.35 2.65 4.03
N HIS A 61 19.68 3.34 2.94
CA HIS A 61 20.73 2.94 2.03
C HIS A 61 22.11 2.88 2.71
N LEU A 62 22.43 3.83 3.58
CA LEU A 62 23.67 3.80 4.36
C LEU A 62 23.81 2.55 5.21
N VAL A 63 22.72 2.07 5.79
CA VAL A 63 22.69 0.84 6.59
C VAL A 63 22.80 -0.41 5.71
N THR A 64 22.11 -0.42 4.57
CA THR A 64 22.00 -1.60 3.70
C THR A 64 23.12 -1.72 2.66
N ARG A 65 23.95 -0.68 2.48
CA ARG A 65 25.00 -0.64 1.44
C ARG A 65 26.05 -1.76 1.51
N LYS A 66 26.18 -2.40 2.69
CA LYS A 66 27.11 -3.53 2.89
C LYS A 66 26.50 -4.88 2.49
N LEU A 67 25.19 -4.91 2.21
CA LEU A 67 24.48 -6.12 1.85
C LEU A 67 24.40 -6.29 0.33
N PRO A 68 24.47 -7.52 -0.18
CA PRO A 68 24.19 -7.78 -1.60
C PRO A 68 22.75 -7.37 -1.89
N GLY A 69 22.54 -6.54 -2.93
CA GLY A 69 21.23 -5.97 -3.23
C GLY A 69 20.76 -4.86 -2.29
N GLY A 70 21.69 -4.18 -1.61
CA GLY A 70 21.38 -3.17 -0.59
C GLY A 70 20.42 -2.07 -1.04
N LEU A 71 20.52 -1.60 -2.31
CA LEU A 71 19.58 -0.63 -2.87
C LEU A 71 18.16 -1.20 -3.01
N ALA A 72 18.01 -2.45 -3.45
CA ALA A 72 16.71 -3.09 -3.57
C ALA A 72 16.07 -3.32 -2.18
N ILE A 73 16.86 -3.71 -1.18
CA ILE A 73 16.40 -3.84 0.21
C ILE A 73 15.97 -2.48 0.76
N ALA A 74 16.76 -1.43 0.53
CA ALA A 74 16.41 -0.07 0.93
C ALA A 74 15.09 0.37 0.30
N THR A 75 14.85 0.01 -0.96
CA THR A 75 13.59 0.30 -1.65
C THR A 75 12.40 -0.40 -0.99
N VAL A 76 12.50 -1.70 -0.67
CA VAL A 76 11.41 -2.41 0.02
C VAL A 76 11.13 -1.78 1.39
N VAL A 77 12.16 -1.51 2.18
CA VAL A 77 12.02 -0.87 3.49
C VAL A 77 11.35 0.50 3.36
N LEU A 78 11.78 1.30 2.38
CA LEU A 78 11.19 2.60 2.10
C LEU A 78 9.71 2.46 1.73
N CYS A 79 9.37 1.51 0.85
CA CYS A 79 7.98 1.22 0.48
C CYS A 79 7.13 0.84 1.70
N VAL A 80 7.65 0.05 2.64
CA VAL A 80 6.97 -0.27 3.90
C VAL A 80 6.64 0.98 4.71
N PHE A 81 7.60 1.91 4.85
CA PHE A 81 7.37 3.17 5.55
C PHE A 81 6.32 4.04 4.84
N PHE A 82 6.43 4.17 3.50
CA PHE A 82 5.45 4.92 2.71
C PHE A 82 4.07 4.27 2.72
N ALA A 83 4.03 2.95 2.65
CA ALA A 83 2.82 2.18 2.77
C ALA A 83 2.11 2.46 4.09
N ALA A 84 2.86 2.39 5.20
CA ALA A 84 2.36 2.72 6.53
C ALA A 84 1.92 4.19 6.68
N ALA A 85 2.45 5.11 5.88
CA ALA A 85 2.07 6.52 5.95
C ALA A 85 0.88 6.87 5.05
N SER A 86 0.82 6.35 3.82
CA SER A 86 -0.19 6.73 2.84
C SER A 86 -1.39 5.80 2.79
N GLY A 87 -1.19 4.51 3.08
CA GLY A 87 -2.24 3.49 2.94
C GLY A 87 -2.74 3.30 1.50
N VAL A 88 -2.07 3.91 0.51
CA VAL A 88 -2.44 3.90 -0.91
C VAL A 88 -1.28 3.41 -1.75
N VAL A 89 -1.48 2.33 -2.50
CA VAL A 89 -0.43 1.65 -3.28
C VAL A 89 0.19 2.56 -4.33
N GLY A 90 -0.62 3.14 -5.21
CA GLY A 90 -0.11 3.89 -6.37
C GLY A 90 0.71 5.13 -6.02
N ALA A 91 0.42 5.79 -4.89
CA ALA A 91 1.20 6.94 -4.43
C ALA A 91 2.62 6.50 -4.02
N ALA A 92 2.72 5.47 -3.18
CA ALA A 92 4.00 4.95 -2.73
C ALA A 92 4.87 4.44 -3.89
N GLU A 93 4.29 3.70 -4.83
CA GLU A 93 4.99 3.19 -6.02
C GLU A 93 5.51 4.32 -6.91
N SER A 94 4.70 5.35 -7.15
CA SER A 94 5.07 6.46 -8.01
C SER A 94 6.25 7.26 -7.43
N VAL A 95 6.16 7.62 -6.13
CA VAL A 95 7.20 8.42 -5.46
C VAL A 95 8.50 7.65 -5.35
N VAL A 96 8.44 6.44 -4.79
CA VAL A 96 9.62 5.59 -4.62
C VAL A 96 10.21 5.20 -5.97
N GLY A 97 9.35 4.87 -6.95
CA GLY A 97 9.79 4.51 -8.30
C GLY A 97 10.59 5.61 -8.97
N LEU A 98 10.10 6.85 -8.98
CA LEU A 98 10.79 7.99 -9.60
C LEU A 98 12.18 8.24 -8.98
N MET A 99 12.29 8.08 -7.65
CA MET A 99 13.56 8.28 -6.94
C MET A 99 14.53 7.12 -7.20
N VAL A 100 14.06 5.89 -7.11
CA VAL A 100 14.92 4.71 -7.03
C VAL A 100 15.35 4.18 -8.39
N ILE A 101 14.50 4.29 -9.44
CA ILE A 101 14.79 3.77 -10.78
C ILE A 101 16.11 4.35 -11.31
N SER A 102 16.29 5.67 -11.23
CA SER A 102 17.48 6.34 -11.74
C SER A 102 18.75 5.93 -10.98
N VAL A 103 18.65 5.72 -9.68
CA VAL A 103 19.77 5.32 -8.83
C VAL A 103 20.15 3.86 -9.07
N MET A 104 19.18 2.96 -9.11
CA MET A 104 19.43 1.52 -9.33
C MET A 104 19.98 1.26 -10.74
N LEU A 105 19.48 1.96 -11.77
CA LEU A 105 20.01 1.86 -13.13
C LEU A 105 21.46 2.28 -13.23
N ARG A 106 21.87 3.35 -12.50
CA ARG A 106 23.27 3.81 -12.46
C ARG A 106 24.20 2.79 -11.78
N HIS A 107 23.68 1.97 -10.89
CA HIS A 107 24.42 0.91 -10.20
C HIS A 107 24.36 -0.44 -10.93
N GLY A 108 23.81 -0.48 -12.14
CA GLY A 108 23.80 -1.69 -13.00
C GLY A 108 22.76 -2.74 -12.65
N TYR A 109 21.78 -2.43 -11.80
CA TYR A 109 20.74 -3.39 -11.43
C TYR A 109 19.88 -3.78 -12.63
N ASP A 110 19.50 -5.06 -12.70
CA ASP A 110 18.58 -5.56 -13.71
C ASP A 110 17.23 -4.86 -13.66
N LYS A 111 16.70 -4.50 -14.84
CA LYS A 111 15.41 -3.79 -14.97
C LYS A 111 14.24 -4.59 -14.39
N GLY A 112 14.31 -5.92 -14.49
CA GLY A 112 13.30 -6.81 -13.91
C GLY A 112 13.32 -6.77 -12.39
N LEU A 113 14.50 -6.72 -11.76
CA LEU A 113 14.65 -6.59 -10.32
C LEU A 113 14.16 -5.22 -9.83
N ILE A 114 14.49 -4.15 -10.57
CA ILE A 114 14.04 -2.78 -10.23
C ILE A 114 12.53 -2.71 -10.22
N SER A 115 11.88 -3.08 -11.33
CA SER A 115 10.41 -3.01 -11.43
C SER A 115 9.73 -3.95 -10.44
N GLY A 116 10.24 -5.17 -10.30
CA GLY A 116 9.71 -6.14 -9.34
C GLY A 116 9.78 -5.66 -7.90
N THR A 117 10.90 -5.03 -7.50
CA THR A 117 11.08 -4.50 -6.14
C THR A 117 10.13 -3.35 -5.84
N ILE A 118 9.92 -2.45 -6.80
CA ILE A 118 9.00 -1.30 -6.64
C ILE A 118 7.55 -1.79 -6.54
N CYS A 119 7.11 -2.64 -7.46
CA CYS A 119 5.74 -3.17 -7.46
C CYS A 119 5.46 -4.04 -6.23
N ALA A 120 6.40 -4.93 -5.87
CA ALA A 120 6.28 -5.77 -4.68
C ALA A 120 6.27 -4.92 -3.39
N GLY A 121 7.17 -3.95 -3.30
CA GLY A 121 7.20 -3.01 -2.17
C GLY A 121 5.93 -2.17 -2.07
N GLY A 122 5.44 -1.65 -3.19
CA GLY A 122 4.22 -0.84 -3.23
C GLY A 122 2.97 -1.63 -2.82
N SER A 123 2.87 -2.90 -3.21
CA SER A 123 1.74 -3.76 -2.83
C SER A 123 1.59 -3.94 -1.30
N LEU A 124 2.68 -3.77 -0.53
CA LEU A 124 2.64 -3.80 0.93
C LEU A 124 1.76 -2.68 1.51
N GLY A 125 1.51 -1.60 0.75
CA GLY A 125 0.64 -0.50 1.17
C GLY A 125 -0.82 -0.87 1.42
N THR A 126 -1.29 -1.97 0.84
CA THR A 126 -2.64 -2.48 1.14
C THR A 126 -2.68 -3.37 2.37
N ILE A 127 -1.55 -3.95 2.76
CA ILE A 127 -1.46 -4.97 3.78
C ILE A 127 -0.93 -4.38 5.10
N ILE A 128 0.04 -3.45 5.03
CA ILE A 128 0.62 -2.84 6.23
C ILE A 128 -0.28 -1.70 6.73
N PRO A 129 -0.73 -1.73 8.00
CA PRO A 129 -1.54 -0.65 8.56
C PRO A 129 -0.79 0.70 8.64
N PRO A 130 -1.50 1.83 8.48
CA PRO A 130 -2.92 2.00 8.20
C PRO A 130 -3.25 1.83 6.71
N SER A 131 -4.21 0.96 6.41
CA SER A 131 -4.65 0.68 5.04
C SER A 131 -6.06 1.23 4.82
N VAL A 132 -6.22 2.05 3.77
CA VAL A 132 -7.53 2.61 3.38
C VAL A 132 -8.50 1.49 2.99
N VAL A 133 -8.00 0.44 2.35
CA VAL A 133 -8.83 -0.72 1.94
C VAL A 133 -9.46 -1.41 3.14
N VAL A 134 -8.70 -1.58 4.22
CA VAL A 134 -9.17 -2.24 5.45
C VAL A 134 -10.19 -1.38 6.19
N VAL A 135 -10.00 -0.06 6.17
CA VAL A 135 -10.99 0.88 6.75
C VAL A 135 -12.33 0.77 6.04
N ILE A 136 -12.32 0.67 4.70
CA ILE A 136 -13.55 0.50 3.90
C ILE A 136 -14.15 -0.90 4.11
N LEU A 137 -13.32 -1.93 4.28
CA LEU A 137 -13.78 -3.31 4.47
C LEU A 137 -14.43 -3.52 5.85
N SER A 138 -14.01 -2.79 6.87
CA SER A 138 -14.47 -2.95 8.25
C SER A 138 -16.00 -2.94 8.42
N PRO A 139 -16.75 -1.93 7.92
CA PRO A 139 -18.20 -1.92 8.03
C PRO A 139 -18.88 -3.05 7.24
N ILE A 140 -18.27 -3.48 6.13
CA ILE A 140 -18.80 -4.57 5.29
C ILE A 140 -18.66 -5.92 6.01
N ALA A 141 -17.50 -6.12 6.66
CA ALA A 141 -17.19 -7.34 7.38
C ALA A 141 -17.83 -7.41 8.79
N GLY A 142 -18.36 -6.29 9.31
CA GLY A 142 -18.90 -6.21 10.66
C GLY A 142 -17.84 -6.40 11.76
N VAL A 143 -16.56 -6.17 11.43
CA VAL A 143 -15.42 -6.34 12.35
C VAL A 143 -14.76 -4.99 12.59
N GLY A 144 -14.39 -4.71 13.83
CA GLY A 144 -13.73 -3.45 14.19
C GLY A 144 -12.40 -3.28 13.45
N VAL A 145 -12.12 -2.06 12.97
CA VAL A 145 -10.90 -1.69 12.19
C VAL A 145 -9.62 -2.11 12.91
N GLY A 146 -9.56 -1.92 14.23
CA GLY A 146 -8.39 -2.29 15.03
C GLY A 146 -8.07 -3.79 14.96
N ASN A 147 -9.09 -4.65 15.04
CA ASN A 147 -8.91 -6.09 14.95
C ASN A 147 -8.44 -6.52 13.56
N LEU A 148 -8.94 -5.87 12.51
CA LEU A 148 -8.50 -6.11 11.14
C LEU A 148 -7.04 -5.69 10.96
N PHE A 149 -6.64 -4.53 11.49
CA PHE A 149 -5.25 -4.07 11.43
C PHE A 149 -4.28 -5.02 12.11
N VAL A 150 -4.62 -5.51 13.30
CA VAL A 150 -3.79 -6.51 13.99
C VAL A 150 -3.68 -7.79 13.17
N GLY A 151 -4.80 -8.24 12.59
CA GLY A 151 -4.83 -9.45 11.76
C GLY A 151 -3.97 -9.38 10.51
N ILE A 152 -3.91 -8.24 9.83
CA ILE A 152 -3.13 -8.08 8.59
C ILE A 152 -1.67 -7.73 8.83
N MET A 153 -1.31 -7.18 9.99
CA MET A 153 0.05 -6.75 10.28
C MET A 153 1.05 -7.92 10.22
N PHE A 154 0.69 -9.05 10.80
CA PHE A 154 1.56 -10.24 10.80
C PHE A 154 1.85 -10.77 9.38
N PRO A 155 0.83 -11.04 8.54
CA PRO A 155 1.06 -11.44 7.16
C PRO A 155 1.86 -10.41 6.37
N GLY A 156 1.60 -9.11 6.59
CA GLY A 156 2.31 -8.03 5.92
C GLY A 156 3.80 -7.99 6.24
N LEU A 157 4.16 -8.13 7.51
CA LEU A 157 5.56 -8.19 7.94
C LEU A 157 6.27 -9.46 7.44
N ILE A 158 5.60 -10.60 7.45
CA ILE A 158 6.14 -11.85 6.90
C ILE A 158 6.42 -11.67 5.40
N LEU A 159 5.48 -11.08 4.66
CA LEU A 159 5.64 -10.84 3.23
C LEU A 159 6.81 -9.88 2.93
N ALA A 160 6.93 -8.80 3.70
CA ALA A 160 8.06 -7.88 3.58
C ALA A 160 9.40 -8.60 3.86
N GLY A 161 9.44 -9.45 4.88
CA GLY A 161 10.60 -10.29 5.19
C GLY A 161 10.95 -11.26 4.06
N LEU A 162 9.96 -11.89 3.45
CA LEU A 162 10.15 -12.78 2.29
C LEU A 162 10.71 -12.03 1.08
N TYR A 163 10.28 -10.80 0.83
CA TYR A 163 10.84 -9.97 -0.24
C TYR A 163 12.33 -9.66 0.01
N ILE A 164 12.68 -9.30 1.24
CA ILE A 164 14.08 -9.04 1.62
C ILE A 164 14.93 -10.30 1.45
N VAL A 165 14.44 -11.45 1.91
CA VAL A 165 15.15 -12.74 1.74
C VAL A 165 15.32 -13.08 0.27
N TYR A 166 14.28 -12.92 -0.55
CA TYR A 166 14.36 -13.14 -2.00
C TYR A 166 15.42 -12.25 -2.66
N ILE A 167 15.46 -10.95 -2.33
CA ILE A 167 16.45 -10.01 -2.87
C ILE A 167 17.87 -10.43 -2.48
N LEU A 168 18.08 -10.77 -1.21
CA LEU A 168 19.38 -11.25 -0.71
C LEU A 168 19.85 -12.49 -1.46
N LEU A 169 18.97 -13.48 -1.62
CA LEU A 169 19.30 -14.72 -2.34
C LEU A 169 19.60 -14.45 -3.82
N ARG A 170 18.76 -13.64 -4.46
CA ARG A 170 18.92 -13.29 -5.88
C ARG A 170 20.24 -12.58 -6.14
N CYS A 171 20.55 -11.55 -5.36
CA CYS A 171 21.79 -10.77 -5.53
C CYS A 171 23.04 -11.51 -5.00
N SER A 172 22.90 -12.51 -4.14
CA SER A 172 24.00 -13.36 -3.71
C SER A 172 24.37 -14.42 -4.76
N ILE A 173 23.38 -14.98 -5.47
CA ILE A 173 23.59 -16.02 -6.48
C ILE A 173 24.04 -15.39 -7.81
N TRP A 174 23.51 -14.24 -8.14
CA TRP A 174 23.81 -13.51 -9.38
C TRP A 174 24.23 -12.08 -9.01
N PRO A 175 25.51 -11.91 -8.62
CA PRO A 175 26.04 -10.58 -8.37
C PRO A 175 26.17 -9.84 -9.70
N GLU A 176 25.23 -8.94 -9.95
CA GLU A 176 25.29 -7.96 -11.05
C GLU A 176 25.87 -6.66 -10.54
#